data_439281f6e593cb7a2c0ff74d6739c75c
#
_entry.id   439281f6e593cb7a2c0ff74d6739c75c
#
_cell.length_a   1.000
_cell.length_b   1.000
_cell.length_c   1.000
_cell.angle_alpha   90.00
_cell.angle_beta   90.00
_cell.angle_gamma   90.00
#
_symmetry.space_group_name_H-M   'P 1'
#
loop_
_entity.id
_entity.type
_entity.pdbx_description
1 polymer ?
#
loop_
_entity_poly.entity_id
_entity_poly.type
_entity_poly.pdbx_seq_one_letter_code
_entity_poly.pdbx_strand_id
1 'polypeptide(L)'
;MMPRSALLRPTLVLALVLLVTGCSSIKGMFTDEDKNEGVPVSELYDRAHDAMTKSHWQTANETFGRLIAQYPYGPYTEQALMEQAYAQYKAGKHEDAVASVDRFIRTYPTHRNIAYMYYLRGLSNMARNTVFLARAFNLDTSTRDLDAPLQAYADFNTVATRYPNSRYAGDARQRMVFLRNSFARFELNIGMYYLRRGAWVSAVDRATYLLETYPQSEYQNDAVALLGAAYTKLGNATLAADARRILQQNDPQHPWLTDSAWPHPPSTFSRLNPFRADSR
;
A
#
# COMPACT_ATOMS: atom_id res chain seq x y z
N MET A 1 -26.75 -12.10 68.76
CA MET A 1 -25.44 -12.24 68.06
C MET A 1 -25.44 -13.58 67.33
N MET A 2 -25.76 -13.64 66.06
CA MET A 2 -25.65 -14.85 65.22
C MET A 2 -24.22 -15.05 64.75
N PRO A 3 -23.67 -16.26 64.77
CA PRO A 3 -22.32 -16.54 64.46
C PRO A 3 -22.11 -16.40 62.90
N ARG A 4 -21.13 -15.59 62.51
CA ARG A 4 -20.73 -15.30 61.12
C ARG A 4 -20.36 -16.55 60.27
N SER A 5 -20.26 -17.72 60.86
CA SER A 5 -19.90 -19.00 60.21
C SER A 5 -21.05 -19.72 59.51
N ALA A 6 -22.31 -19.30 59.73
CA ALA A 6 -23.46 -19.96 59.13
C ALA A 6 -23.78 -19.52 57.70
N LEU A 7 -23.28 -18.33 57.28
CA LEU A 7 -23.52 -17.79 55.94
C LEU A 7 -22.43 -18.18 54.90
N LEU A 8 -21.25 -18.63 55.35
CA LEU A 8 -20.16 -19.03 54.45
C LEU A 8 -20.40 -20.38 53.75
N ARG A 9 -21.18 -21.26 54.34
CA ARG A 9 -21.41 -22.61 53.79
C ARG A 9 -22.34 -22.63 52.56
N PRO A 10 -23.46 -21.89 52.50
CA PRO A 10 -24.31 -21.87 51.31
C PRO A 10 -23.68 -21.10 50.14
N THR A 11 -22.87 -20.08 50.40
CA THR A 11 -22.20 -19.32 49.33
C THR A 11 -21.06 -20.12 48.70
N LEU A 12 -20.34 -20.95 49.45
CA LEU A 12 -19.29 -21.81 48.92
C LEU A 12 -19.86 -22.94 48.06
N VAL A 13 -21.02 -23.52 48.47
CA VAL A 13 -21.71 -24.55 47.68
C VAL A 13 -22.30 -23.97 46.40
N LEU A 14 -22.84 -22.75 46.44
CA LEU A 14 -23.36 -22.07 45.26
C LEU A 14 -22.24 -21.72 44.25
N ALA A 15 -21.08 -21.29 44.73
CA ALA A 15 -19.90 -21.02 43.89
C ALA A 15 -19.35 -22.32 43.27
N LEU A 16 -19.37 -23.44 43.98
CA LEU A 16 -18.92 -24.73 43.44
C LEU A 16 -19.89 -25.30 42.40
N VAL A 17 -21.19 -25.10 42.56
CA VAL A 17 -22.21 -25.49 41.57
C VAL A 17 -22.11 -24.65 40.30
N LEU A 18 -21.79 -23.34 40.38
CA LEU A 18 -21.57 -22.48 39.24
C LEU A 18 -20.29 -22.83 38.45
N LEU A 19 -19.26 -23.36 39.11
CA LEU A 19 -18.04 -23.84 38.46
C LEU A 19 -18.25 -25.15 37.69
N VAL A 20 -19.17 -26.01 38.14
CA VAL A 20 -19.44 -27.31 37.47
C VAL A 20 -20.37 -27.15 36.25
N THR A 21 -21.29 -26.18 36.26
CA THR A 21 -22.19 -25.93 35.13
C THR A 21 -21.54 -25.10 34.01
N GLY A 22 -20.42 -24.40 34.30
CA GLY A 22 -19.67 -23.64 33.30
C GLY A 22 -18.87 -24.48 32.29
N CYS A 23 -18.54 -25.73 32.63
CA CYS A 23 -17.68 -26.56 31.76
C CYS A 23 -18.40 -27.16 30.53
N SER A 24 -19.72 -27.20 30.49
CA SER A 24 -20.44 -27.73 29.31
C SER A 24 -20.62 -26.70 28.20
N SER A 25 -20.68 -25.40 28.54
CA SER A 25 -20.77 -24.33 27.52
C SER A 25 -19.44 -23.99 26.88
N ILE A 26 -18.31 -24.28 27.52
CA ILE A 26 -16.97 -24.05 27.00
C ILE A 26 -16.58 -25.13 25.97
N LYS A 27 -17.10 -26.37 26.10
CA LYS A 27 -16.85 -27.43 25.12
C LYS A 27 -17.36 -27.09 23.71
N GLY A 28 -18.48 -26.36 23.58
CA GLY A 28 -19.01 -25.90 22.29
C GLY A 28 -18.23 -24.74 21.65
N MET A 29 -17.35 -24.09 22.41
CA MET A 29 -16.54 -22.95 21.91
C MET A 29 -15.14 -23.37 21.43
N PHE A 30 -14.70 -24.58 21.78
CA PHE A 30 -13.41 -25.17 21.40
C PHE A 30 -13.53 -26.45 20.54
N THR A 31 -14.76 -26.91 20.27
CA THR A 31 -15.02 -27.96 19.29
C THR A 31 -15.74 -27.36 18.08
N ASP A 32 -15.13 -26.46 17.35
CA ASP A 32 -15.24 -26.54 15.92
C ASP A 32 -14.38 -27.76 15.51
N GLU A 33 -14.90 -28.94 15.79
CA GLU A 33 -14.53 -30.17 15.10
C GLU A 33 -14.56 -29.76 13.62
N ASP A 34 -13.39 -29.82 12.97
CA ASP A 34 -13.23 -29.32 11.62
C ASP A 34 -14.19 -30.09 10.70
N LYS A 35 -15.39 -29.53 10.47
CA LYS A 35 -16.46 -30.12 9.64
C LYS A 35 -15.97 -30.55 8.25
N ASN A 36 -14.68 -30.30 7.97
CA ASN A 36 -14.00 -30.60 6.74
C ASN A 36 -12.88 -31.64 6.92
N GLU A 37 -12.74 -32.27 8.10
CA GLU A 37 -11.81 -33.36 8.29
C GLU A 37 -12.27 -34.55 7.44
N GLY A 38 -11.44 -35.00 6.49
CA GLY A 38 -11.79 -36.07 5.54
C GLY A 38 -12.56 -35.64 4.28
N VAL A 39 -12.82 -34.33 4.10
CA VAL A 39 -13.44 -33.84 2.86
C VAL A 39 -12.40 -33.92 1.71
N PRO A 40 -12.76 -34.48 0.55
CA PRO A 40 -11.86 -34.52 -0.60
C PRO A 40 -11.35 -33.14 -1.03
N VAL A 41 -10.10 -33.06 -1.48
CA VAL A 41 -9.46 -31.79 -1.90
C VAL A 41 -10.26 -31.06 -2.97
N SER A 42 -10.87 -31.78 -3.91
CA SER A 42 -11.72 -31.19 -4.95
C SER A 42 -12.95 -30.49 -4.36
N GLU A 43 -13.61 -31.11 -3.38
CA GLU A 43 -14.78 -30.52 -2.73
C GLU A 43 -14.43 -29.29 -1.88
N LEU A 44 -13.30 -29.32 -1.17
CA LEU A 44 -12.80 -28.12 -0.46
C LEU A 44 -12.49 -26.98 -1.44
N TYR A 45 -11.87 -27.32 -2.57
CA TYR A 45 -11.58 -26.33 -3.60
C TYR A 45 -12.86 -25.73 -4.18
N ASP A 46 -13.84 -26.55 -4.53
CA ASP A 46 -15.11 -26.10 -5.11
C ASP A 46 -15.86 -25.18 -4.14
N ARG A 47 -15.90 -25.54 -2.85
CA ARG A 47 -16.51 -24.69 -1.79
C ARG A 47 -15.81 -23.33 -1.67
N ALA A 48 -14.47 -23.32 -1.66
CA ALA A 48 -13.70 -22.09 -1.58
C ALA A 48 -13.88 -21.22 -2.82
N HIS A 49 -13.86 -21.83 -3.99
CA HIS A 49 -14.05 -21.16 -5.27
C HIS A 49 -15.48 -20.59 -5.41
N ASP A 50 -16.51 -21.33 -5.00
CA ASP A 50 -17.90 -20.86 -4.94
C ASP A 50 -18.05 -19.64 -3.99
N ALA A 51 -17.43 -19.69 -2.83
CA ALA A 51 -17.40 -18.54 -1.91
C ALA A 51 -16.72 -17.32 -2.56
N MET A 52 -15.62 -17.53 -3.29
CA MET A 52 -14.92 -16.47 -4.01
C MET A 52 -15.79 -15.87 -5.13
N THR A 53 -16.49 -16.70 -5.92
CA THR A 53 -17.38 -16.22 -7.00
C THR A 53 -18.57 -15.42 -6.46
N LYS A 54 -19.06 -15.76 -5.27
CA LYS A 54 -20.09 -15.01 -4.54
C LYS A 54 -19.55 -13.79 -3.79
N SER A 55 -18.27 -13.46 -3.96
CA SER A 55 -17.58 -12.36 -3.26
C SER A 55 -17.56 -12.50 -1.73
N HIS A 56 -17.71 -13.70 -1.20
CA HIS A 56 -17.54 -14.01 0.22
C HIS A 56 -16.03 -14.21 0.52
N TRP A 57 -15.26 -13.13 0.37
CA TRP A 57 -13.80 -13.15 0.38
C TRP A 57 -13.17 -13.74 1.64
N GLN A 58 -13.78 -13.47 2.79
CA GLN A 58 -13.29 -13.99 4.06
C GLN A 58 -13.47 -15.51 4.13
N THR A 59 -14.66 -16.02 3.77
CA THR A 59 -14.95 -17.46 3.72
C THR A 59 -14.06 -18.18 2.73
N ALA A 60 -13.85 -17.58 1.54
CA ALA A 60 -12.95 -18.12 0.53
C ALA A 60 -11.50 -18.23 1.08
N ASN A 61 -10.97 -17.17 1.69
CA ASN A 61 -9.64 -17.18 2.30
C ASN A 61 -9.48 -18.27 3.35
N GLU A 62 -10.45 -18.44 4.24
CA GLU A 62 -10.43 -19.46 5.30
C GLU A 62 -10.49 -20.87 4.73
N THR A 63 -11.36 -21.10 3.73
CA THR A 63 -11.52 -22.43 3.13
C THR A 63 -10.31 -22.83 2.29
N PHE A 64 -9.72 -21.89 1.50
CA PHE A 64 -8.44 -22.13 0.83
C PHE A 64 -7.31 -22.39 1.82
N GLY A 65 -7.28 -21.66 2.95
CA GLY A 65 -6.30 -21.89 4.01
C GLY A 65 -6.36 -23.30 4.59
N ARG A 66 -7.58 -23.81 4.82
CA ARG A 66 -7.80 -25.22 5.27
C ARG A 66 -7.35 -26.21 4.21
N LEU A 67 -7.71 -26.00 2.95
CA LEU A 67 -7.26 -26.84 1.85
C LEU A 67 -5.73 -26.95 1.82
N ILE A 68 -5.03 -25.82 1.88
CA ILE A 68 -3.56 -25.78 1.84
C ILE A 68 -2.94 -26.45 3.06
N ALA A 69 -3.58 -26.38 4.22
CA ALA A 69 -3.11 -27.02 5.44
C ALA A 69 -3.28 -28.54 5.39
N GLN A 70 -4.43 -29.03 4.87
CA GLN A 70 -4.72 -30.46 4.79
C GLN A 70 -4.00 -31.14 3.60
N TYR A 71 -3.86 -30.43 2.50
CA TYR A 71 -3.27 -30.90 1.25
C TYR A 71 -2.14 -29.95 0.81
N PRO A 72 -0.95 -30.03 1.41
CA PRO A 72 0.12 -29.04 1.17
C PRO A 72 0.76 -29.11 -0.21
N TYR A 73 0.48 -30.16 -1.00
CA TYR A 73 1.05 -30.40 -2.32
C TYR A 73 -0.03 -30.81 -3.33
N GLY A 74 0.22 -30.47 -4.59
CA GLY A 74 -0.62 -30.88 -5.72
C GLY A 74 -1.23 -29.70 -6.49
N PRO A 75 -1.88 -29.98 -7.62
CA PRO A 75 -2.39 -28.94 -8.52
C PRO A 75 -3.50 -28.09 -7.89
N TYR A 76 -4.33 -28.64 -7.01
CA TYR A 76 -5.31 -27.89 -6.26
C TYR A 76 -4.66 -26.90 -5.29
N THR A 77 -3.54 -27.27 -4.67
CA THR A 77 -2.82 -26.41 -3.72
C THR A 77 -2.15 -25.23 -4.41
N GLU A 78 -1.56 -25.45 -5.59
CA GLU A 78 -1.00 -24.37 -6.40
C GLU A 78 -2.07 -23.33 -6.73
N GLN A 79 -3.22 -23.79 -7.22
CA GLN A 79 -4.34 -22.92 -7.55
C GLN A 79 -4.94 -22.23 -6.29
N ALA A 80 -5.12 -22.99 -5.21
CA ALA A 80 -5.64 -22.48 -3.94
C ALA A 80 -4.75 -21.37 -3.34
N LEU A 81 -3.41 -21.50 -3.44
CA LEU A 81 -2.50 -20.46 -2.98
C LEU A 81 -2.68 -19.14 -3.75
N MET A 82 -2.87 -19.21 -5.06
CA MET A 82 -3.11 -18.02 -5.88
C MET A 82 -4.47 -17.37 -5.56
N GLU A 83 -5.50 -18.21 -5.45
CA GLU A 83 -6.87 -17.73 -5.19
C GLU A 83 -7.03 -17.25 -3.76
N GLN A 84 -6.33 -17.85 -2.79
CA GLN A 84 -6.24 -17.34 -1.41
C GLN A 84 -5.65 -15.94 -1.37
N ALA A 85 -4.51 -15.74 -2.03
CA ALA A 85 -3.87 -14.43 -2.09
C ALA A 85 -4.81 -13.38 -2.71
N TYR A 86 -5.55 -13.75 -3.75
CA TYR A 86 -6.56 -12.86 -4.35
C TYR A 86 -7.73 -12.59 -3.40
N ALA A 87 -8.25 -13.60 -2.71
CA ALA A 87 -9.32 -13.44 -1.73
C ALA A 87 -8.89 -12.52 -0.57
N GLN A 88 -7.65 -12.66 -0.08
CA GLN A 88 -7.06 -11.79 0.93
C GLN A 88 -6.98 -10.34 0.44
N TYR A 89 -6.48 -10.12 -0.78
CA TYR A 89 -6.45 -8.79 -1.40
C TYR A 89 -7.86 -8.16 -1.47
N LYS A 90 -8.85 -8.93 -1.93
CA LYS A 90 -10.25 -8.47 -2.04
C LYS A 90 -10.92 -8.26 -0.68
N ALA A 91 -10.50 -8.98 0.35
CA ALA A 91 -10.94 -8.80 1.73
C ALA A 91 -10.27 -7.60 2.43
N GLY A 92 -9.36 -6.88 1.77
CA GLY A 92 -8.60 -5.78 2.37
C GLY A 92 -7.44 -6.24 3.27
N LYS A 93 -7.14 -7.54 3.31
CA LYS A 93 -6.02 -8.13 4.07
C LYS A 93 -4.73 -8.08 3.25
N HIS A 94 -4.26 -6.86 3.00
CA HIS A 94 -3.19 -6.65 2.02
C HIS A 94 -1.85 -7.24 2.46
N GLU A 95 -1.53 -7.23 3.76
CA GLU A 95 -0.32 -7.85 4.29
C GLU A 95 -0.34 -9.37 4.14
N ASP A 96 -1.47 -10.00 4.46
CA ASP A 96 -1.64 -11.44 4.27
C ASP A 96 -1.51 -11.81 2.79
N ALA A 97 -2.10 -11.00 1.89
CA ALA A 97 -1.98 -11.20 0.45
C ALA A 97 -0.52 -11.12 -0.02
N VAL A 98 0.26 -10.15 0.45
CA VAL A 98 1.70 -10.04 0.15
C VAL A 98 2.42 -11.30 0.64
N ALA A 99 2.20 -11.74 1.87
CA ALA A 99 2.84 -12.93 2.43
C ALA A 99 2.49 -14.21 1.65
N SER A 100 1.22 -14.37 1.24
CA SER A 100 0.76 -15.51 0.42
C SER A 100 1.39 -15.50 -0.98
N VAL A 101 1.47 -14.31 -1.61
CA VAL A 101 2.15 -14.15 -2.91
C VAL A 101 3.63 -14.46 -2.79
N ASP A 102 4.31 -13.97 -1.76
CA ASP A 102 5.73 -14.25 -1.53
C ASP A 102 5.99 -15.75 -1.34
N ARG A 103 5.12 -16.43 -0.60
CA ARG A 103 5.18 -17.88 -0.47
C ARG A 103 5.04 -18.55 -1.83
N PHE A 104 4.06 -18.13 -2.66
CA PHE A 104 3.85 -18.69 -3.99
C PHE A 104 5.08 -18.48 -4.90
N ILE A 105 5.60 -17.26 -4.97
CA ILE A 105 6.78 -16.94 -5.82
C ILE A 105 8.00 -17.76 -5.43
N ARG A 106 8.22 -17.98 -4.11
CA ARG A 106 9.33 -18.82 -3.63
C ARG A 106 9.14 -20.29 -3.95
N THR A 107 7.89 -20.80 -3.88
CA THR A 107 7.58 -22.22 -4.09
C THR A 107 7.49 -22.58 -5.58
N TYR A 108 6.96 -21.66 -6.40
CA TYR A 108 6.67 -21.89 -7.81
C TYR A 108 7.23 -20.78 -8.72
N PRO A 109 8.56 -20.54 -8.75
CA PRO A 109 9.16 -19.39 -9.43
C PRO A 109 9.00 -19.39 -10.95
N THR A 110 8.73 -20.56 -11.56
CA THR A 110 8.55 -20.73 -13.01
C THR A 110 7.09 -20.99 -13.40
N HIS A 111 6.15 -20.80 -12.47
CA HIS A 111 4.75 -21.08 -12.75
C HIS A 111 4.21 -20.16 -13.86
N ARG A 112 3.34 -20.70 -14.73
CA ARG A 112 2.74 -19.96 -15.86
C ARG A 112 2.05 -18.64 -15.46
N ASN A 113 1.50 -18.57 -14.25
CA ASN A 113 0.82 -17.39 -13.72
C ASN A 113 1.72 -16.52 -12.84
N ILE A 114 3.05 -16.68 -12.89
CA ILE A 114 3.98 -15.93 -12.03
C ILE A 114 3.87 -14.41 -12.25
N ALA A 115 3.64 -13.98 -13.49
CA ALA A 115 3.42 -12.58 -13.82
C ALA A 115 2.20 -11.98 -13.08
N TYR A 116 1.13 -12.77 -12.95
CA TYR A 116 -0.03 -12.39 -12.14
C TYR A 116 0.32 -12.23 -10.67
N MET A 117 1.14 -13.11 -10.12
CA MET A 117 1.51 -13.06 -8.71
C MET A 117 2.34 -11.79 -8.40
N TYR A 118 3.32 -11.44 -9.23
CA TYR A 118 4.01 -10.14 -9.10
C TYR A 118 3.03 -8.96 -9.21
N TYR A 119 2.12 -9.02 -10.18
CA TYR A 119 1.12 -7.99 -10.36
C TYR A 119 0.19 -7.85 -9.13
N LEU A 120 -0.29 -8.96 -8.57
CA LEU A 120 -1.13 -8.98 -7.36
C LEU A 120 -0.38 -8.45 -6.13
N ARG A 121 0.92 -8.76 -5.99
CA ARG A 121 1.75 -8.22 -4.92
C ARG A 121 1.91 -6.70 -5.05
N GLY A 122 2.15 -6.22 -6.25
CA GLY A 122 2.17 -4.79 -6.55
C GLY A 122 0.86 -4.09 -6.19
N LEU A 123 -0.29 -4.68 -6.55
CA LEU A 123 -1.61 -4.17 -6.15
C LEU A 123 -1.79 -4.13 -4.63
N SER A 124 -1.38 -5.20 -3.95
CA SER A 124 -1.51 -5.31 -2.49
C SER A 124 -0.64 -4.29 -1.77
N ASN A 125 0.63 -4.14 -2.19
CA ASN A 125 1.54 -3.14 -1.65
C ASN A 125 1.06 -1.70 -1.91
N MET A 126 0.51 -1.44 -3.09
CA MET A 126 -0.09 -0.14 -3.41
C MET A 126 -1.31 0.15 -2.52
N ALA A 127 -2.13 -0.85 -2.23
CA ALA A 127 -3.33 -0.71 -1.40
C ALA A 127 -3.03 -0.62 0.11
N ARG A 128 -1.93 -1.21 0.58
CA ARG A 128 -1.46 -1.07 1.99
C ARG A 128 -1.26 0.38 2.39
N ASN A 129 -0.89 1.21 1.45
CA ASN A 129 -0.56 2.60 1.72
C ASN A 129 -1.53 3.59 1.05
N THR A 130 -2.85 3.38 1.27
CA THR A 130 -3.88 4.36 0.85
C THR A 130 -3.64 5.74 1.46
N VAL A 131 -3.01 5.80 2.62
CA VAL A 131 -2.62 7.03 3.31
C VAL A 131 -1.49 7.76 2.57
N PHE A 132 -0.52 7.03 1.97
CA PHE A 132 0.50 7.64 1.12
C PHE A 132 -0.13 8.35 -0.09
N LEU A 133 -1.07 7.73 -0.77
CA LEU A 133 -1.75 8.33 -1.91
C LEU A 133 -2.58 9.55 -1.51
N ALA A 134 -3.30 9.48 -0.39
CA ALA A 134 -4.03 10.62 0.16
C ALA A 134 -3.08 11.73 0.65
N ARG A 135 -1.92 11.38 1.20
CA ARG A 135 -0.91 12.33 1.73
C ARG A 135 0.03 12.89 0.67
N ALA A 136 0.31 12.17 -0.41
CA ALA A 136 0.99 12.75 -1.57
C ALA A 136 0.24 13.98 -2.10
N PHE A 137 -1.06 14.03 -1.86
CA PHE A 137 -1.91 15.17 -2.18
C PHE A 137 -2.03 16.22 -1.05
N ASN A 138 -1.71 15.92 0.22
CA ASN A 138 -2.03 16.78 1.37
C ASN A 138 -0.87 17.12 2.35
N LEU A 139 0.40 17.04 1.93
CA LEU A 139 1.53 17.66 2.69
C LEU A 139 1.71 17.26 4.17
N ASP A 140 1.34 16.07 4.60
CA ASP A 140 1.76 15.59 5.90
C ASP A 140 3.09 14.82 5.79
N THR A 141 4.19 15.50 6.13
CA THR A 141 5.55 14.96 6.07
C THR A 141 5.88 14.01 7.23
N SER A 142 4.93 13.73 8.12
CA SER A 142 5.19 13.03 9.38
C SER A 142 5.36 11.51 9.25
N THR A 143 5.03 10.90 8.11
CA THR A 143 5.20 9.45 7.89
C THR A 143 5.88 9.16 6.56
N ARG A 144 7.17 8.84 6.65
CA ARG A 144 8.07 8.52 5.53
C ARG A 144 8.00 7.06 5.08
N ASP A 145 6.94 6.33 5.31
CA ASP A 145 6.88 4.94 4.89
C ASP A 145 6.56 4.86 3.39
N LEU A 146 7.61 4.87 2.58
CA LEU A 146 7.58 4.66 1.14
C LEU A 146 7.85 3.20 0.75
N ASP A 147 8.13 2.32 1.70
CA ASP A 147 8.59 0.95 1.40
C ASP A 147 7.55 0.18 0.59
N ALA A 148 6.29 0.22 0.99
CA ALA A 148 5.24 -0.49 0.27
C ALA A 148 5.01 0.07 -1.16
N PRO A 149 4.89 1.39 -1.40
CA PRO A 149 4.84 1.95 -2.75
C PRO A 149 6.07 1.66 -3.62
N LEU A 150 7.27 1.68 -3.05
CA LEU A 150 8.52 1.35 -3.76
C LEU A 150 8.53 -0.14 -4.15
N GLN A 151 8.10 -1.03 -3.25
CA GLN A 151 7.94 -2.44 -3.56
C GLN A 151 6.89 -2.66 -4.64
N ALA A 152 5.75 -1.93 -4.59
CA ALA A 152 4.74 -1.97 -5.65
C ALA A 152 5.32 -1.57 -7.01
N TYR A 153 6.12 -0.51 -7.05
CA TYR A 153 6.81 -0.09 -8.27
C TYR A 153 7.76 -1.17 -8.81
N ALA A 154 8.56 -1.79 -7.94
CA ALA A 154 9.47 -2.88 -8.30
C ALA A 154 8.72 -4.11 -8.85
N ASP A 155 7.57 -4.45 -8.26
CA ASP A 155 6.73 -5.55 -8.71
C ASP A 155 6.13 -5.27 -10.09
N PHE A 156 5.57 -4.07 -10.32
CA PHE A 156 5.06 -3.68 -11.63
C PHE A 156 6.17 -3.60 -12.68
N ASN A 157 7.36 -3.13 -12.30
CA ASN A 157 8.52 -3.13 -13.18
C ASN A 157 8.92 -4.57 -13.57
N THR A 158 8.89 -5.51 -12.63
CA THR A 158 9.14 -6.93 -12.91
C THR A 158 8.13 -7.46 -13.95
N VAL A 159 6.85 -7.13 -13.80
CA VAL A 159 5.82 -7.52 -14.77
C VAL A 159 6.07 -6.88 -16.13
N ALA A 160 6.37 -5.58 -16.18
CA ALA A 160 6.55 -4.83 -17.42
C ALA A 160 7.79 -5.26 -18.21
N THR A 161 8.89 -5.67 -17.51
CA THR A 161 10.18 -5.97 -18.12
C THR A 161 10.41 -7.45 -18.35
N ARG A 162 10.09 -8.31 -17.36
CA ARG A 162 10.31 -9.76 -17.47
C ARG A 162 9.15 -10.48 -18.16
N TYR A 163 7.95 -9.91 -18.12
CA TYR A 163 6.73 -10.51 -18.68
C TYR A 163 5.97 -9.54 -19.59
N PRO A 164 6.65 -8.93 -20.60
CA PRO A 164 6.09 -7.86 -21.42
C PRO A 164 4.86 -8.28 -22.23
N ASN A 165 4.72 -9.57 -22.53
CA ASN A 165 3.59 -10.15 -23.25
C ASN A 165 2.43 -10.58 -22.32
N SER A 166 2.59 -10.40 -21.00
CA SER A 166 1.52 -10.67 -20.05
C SER A 166 0.37 -9.67 -20.24
N ARG A 167 -0.86 -10.13 -20.08
CA ARG A 167 -2.05 -9.24 -20.09
C ARG A 167 -2.00 -8.15 -19.01
N TYR A 168 -1.14 -8.31 -18.01
CA TYR A 168 -0.96 -7.36 -16.92
C TYR A 168 0.08 -6.27 -17.20
N ALA A 169 0.92 -6.45 -18.23
CA ALA A 169 2.06 -5.57 -18.50
C ALA A 169 1.62 -4.15 -18.88
N GLY A 170 0.50 -4.00 -19.59
CA GLY A 170 -0.04 -2.69 -19.97
C GLY A 170 -0.45 -1.86 -18.74
N ASP A 171 -1.26 -2.44 -17.86
CA ASP A 171 -1.70 -1.79 -16.62
C ASP A 171 -0.53 -1.57 -15.65
N ALA A 172 0.41 -2.53 -15.55
CA ALA A 172 1.61 -2.38 -14.73
C ALA A 172 2.41 -1.13 -15.12
N ARG A 173 2.62 -0.86 -16.43
CA ARG A 173 3.29 0.36 -16.90
C ARG A 173 2.54 1.64 -16.50
N GLN A 174 1.22 1.66 -16.60
CA GLN A 174 0.43 2.81 -16.19
C GLN A 174 0.57 3.08 -14.67
N ARG A 175 0.55 2.04 -13.85
CA ARG A 175 0.76 2.14 -12.41
C ARG A 175 2.18 2.61 -12.06
N MET A 176 3.19 2.17 -12.81
CA MET A 176 4.56 2.67 -12.65
C MET A 176 4.65 4.17 -12.92
N VAL A 177 4.01 4.67 -13.99
CA VAL A 177 3.95 6.12 -14.27
C VAL A 177 3.29 6.86 -13.12
N PHE A 178 2.15 6.38 -12.65
CA PHE A 178 1.44 6.97 -11.51
C PHE A 178 2.29 7.02 -10.24
N LEU A 179 2.95 5.91 -9.88
CA LEU A 179 3.80 5.84 -8.68
C LEU A 179 5.03 6.75 -8.82
N ARG A 180 5.70 6.76 -9.98
CA ARG A 180 6.81 7.66 -10.26
C ARG A 180 6.42 9.13 -10.09
N ASN A 181 5.30 9.54 -10.66
CA ASN A 181 4.80 10.90 -10.51
C ASN A 181 4.44 11.21 -9.05
N SER A 182 3.88 10.25 -8.33
CA SER A 182 3.58 10.41 -6.90
C SER A 182 4.84 10.60 -6.06
N PHE A 183 5.91 9.85 -6.33
CA PHE A 183 7.21 10.03 -5.66
C PHE A 183 7.84 11.37 -6.00
N ALA A 184 7.84 11.76 -7.28
CA ALA A 184 8.36 13.05 -7.71
C ALA A 184 7.62 14.22 -7.04
N ARG A 185 6.30 14.16 -6.99
CA ARG A 185 5.47 15.15 -6.30
C ARG A 185 5.78 15.22 -4.80
N PHE A 186 6.00 14.08 -4.17
CA PHE A 186 6.39 14.03 -2.76
C PHE A 186 7.71 14.78 -2.51
N GLU A 187 8.75 14.53 -3.33
CA GLU A 187 10.04 15.24 -3.22
C GLU A 187 9.90 16.73 -3.53
N LEU A 188 9.13 17.09 -4.55
CA LEU A 188 8.84 18.48 -4.86
C LEU A 188 8.21 19.20 -3.67
N ASN A 189 7.22 18.62 -3.04
CA ASN A 189 6.55 19.19 -1.87
C ASN A 189 7.51 19.41 -0.70
N ILE A 190 8.44 18.47 -0.46
CA ILE A 190 9.48 18.62 0.55
C ILE A 190 10.43 19.77 0.17
N GLY A 191 10.85 19.84 -1.09
CA GLY A 191 11.71 20.93 -1.57
C GLY A 191 11.05 22.30 -1.44
N MET A 192 9.76 22.39 -1.80
CA MET A 192 8.97 23.62 -1.64
C MET A 192 8.81 24.03 -0.16
N TYR A 193 8.66 23.04 0.74
CA TYR A 193 8.66 23.30 2.17
C TYR A 193 9.98 23.91 2.64
N TYR A 194 11.12 23.35 2.22
CA TYR A 194 12.44 23.87 2.56
C TYR A 194 12.66 25.28 1.98
N LEU A 195 12.27 25.53 0.73
CA LEU A 195 12.35 26.85 0.13
C LEU A 195 11.63 27.91 0.96
N ARG A 196 10.39 27.63 1.36
CA ARG A 196 9.58 28.53 2.21
C ARG A 196 10.17 28.76 3.61
N ARG A 197 10.92 27.79 4.13
CA ARG A 197 11.59 27.88 5.44
C ARG A 197 12.97 28.57 5.39
N GLY A 198 13.45 28.96 4.20
CA GLY A 198 14.76 29.53 4.03
C GLY A 198 15.92 28.52 4.05
N ALA A 199 15.62 27.24 4.06
CA ALA A 199 16.60 26.15 3.93
C ALA A 199 16.91 25.88 2.47
N TRP A 200 17.51 26.87 1.79
CA TRP A 200 17.64 26.87 0.34
C TRP A 200 18.55 25.77 -0.20
N VAL A 201 19.62 25.41 0.52
CA VAL A 201 20.48 24.27 0.16
C VAL A 201 19.68 22.95 0.15
N SER A 202 18.89 22.71 1.20
CA SER A 202 18.04 21.52 1.24
C SER A 202 16.95 21.52 0.16
N ALA A 203 16.48 22.68 -0.27
CA ALA A 203 15.56 22.80 -1.40
C ALA A 203 16.25 22.39 -2.72
N VAL A 204 17.51 22.83 -2.94
CA VAL A 204 18.35 22.40 -4.07
C VAL A 204 18.53 20.90 -4.07
N ASP A 205 18.93 20.31 -2.93
CA ASP A 205 19.16 18.86 -2.82
C ASP A 205 17.91 18.05 -3.20
N ARG A 206 16.72 18.50 -2.75
CA ARG A 206 15.45 17.80 -3.07
C ARG A 206 15.08 17.94 -4.55
N ALA A 207 15.25 19.10 -5.13
CA ALA A 207 14.98 19.30 -6.55
C ALA A 207 15.94 18.50 -7.43
N THR A 208 17.23 18.47 -7.10
CA THR A 208 18.25 17.65 -7.76
C THR A 208 17.90 16.16 -7.67
N TYR A 209 17.59 15.68 -6.45
CA TYR A 209 17.17 14.29 -6.23
C TYR A 209 15.97 13.92 -7.09
N LEU A 210 14.95 14.80 -7.18
CA LEU A 210 13.78 14.58 -8.03
C LEU A 210 14.18 14.40 -9.50
N LEU A 211 15.01 15.30 -10.03
CA LEU A 211 15.42 15.26 -11.43
C LEU A 211 16.26 14.02 -11.78
N GLU A 212 17.11 13.58 -10.87
CA GLU A 212 17.98 12.41 -11.04
C GLU A 212 17.25 11.08 -10.85
N THR A 213 16.38 11.01 -9.83
CA THR A 213 15.73 9.74 -9.42
C THR A 213 14.45 9.47 -10.21
N TYR A 214 13.70 10.53 -10.55
CA TYR A 214 12.41 10.42 -11.24
C TYR A 214 12.41 11.13 -12.60
N PRO A 215 13.34 10.78 -13.51
CA PRO A 215 13.34 11.34 -14.85
C PRO A 215 12.04 11.00 -15.56
N GLN A 216 11.54 11.87 -16.40
CA GLN A 216 10.25 11.75 -17.10
C GLN A 216 9.01 11.84 -16.19
N SER A 217 9.14 12.35 -14.95
CA SER A 217 7.97 12.73 -14.16
C SER A 217 7.34 14.02 -14.72
N GLU A 218 6.06 14.22 -14.46
CA GLU A 218 5.37 15.47 -14.84
C GLU A 218 5.85 16.70 -14.06
N TYR A 219 6.64 16.51 -12.98
CA TYR A 219 7.12 17.55 -12.07
C TYR A 219 8.54 18.03 -12.36
N GLN A 220 9.12 17.69 -13.53
CA GLN A 220 10.47 18.10 -13.88
C GLN A 220 10.61 19.63 -13.98
N ASN A 221 9.66 20.29 -14.64
CA ASN A 221 9.70 21.73 -14.81
C ASN A 221 9.53 22.46 -13.46
N ASP A 222 8.66 21.97 -12.59
CA ASP A 222 8.53 22.48 -11.22
C ASP A 222 9.83 22.31 -10.41
N ALA A 223 10.55 21.19 -10.59
CA ALA A 223 11.84 20.98 -9.94
C ALA A 223 12.92 21.95 -10.46
N VAL A 224 12.96 22.23 -11.76
CA VAL A 224 13.85 23.25 -12.33
C VAL A 224 13.50 24.64 -11.81
N ALA A 225 12.21 24.97 -11.68
CA ALA A 225 11.76 26.22 -11.08
C ALA A 225 12.18 26.33 -9.61
N LEU A 226 12.08 25.22 -8.85
CA LEU A 226 12.53 25.15 -7.46
C LEU A 226 14.05 25.37 -7.34
N LEU A 227 14.87 24.78 -8.24
CA LEU A 227 16.31 25.05 -8.31
C LEU A 227 16.58 26.52 -8.57
N GLY A 228 15.93 27.10 -9.58
CA GLY A 228 16.11 28.51 -9.94
C GLY A 228 15.75 29.47 -8.80
N ALA A 229 14.63 29.20 -8.11
CA ALA A 229 14.21 29.99 -6.96
C ALA A 229 15.19 29.87 -5.78
N ALA A 230 15.66 28.64 -5.48
CA ALA A 230 16.63 28.42 -4.43
C ALA A 230 17.99 29.06 -4.72
N TYR A 231 18.51 28.92 -5.95
CA TYR A 231 19.77 29.56 -6.37
C TYR A 231 19.68 31.08 -6.35
N THR A 232 18.54 31.65 -6.73
CA THR A 232 18.31 33.11 -6.58
C THR A 232 18.46 33.55 -5.13
N LYS A 233 17.90 32.81 -4.17
CA LYS A 233 18.02 33.11 -2.74
C LYS A 233 19.42 32.86 -2.18
N LEU A 234 20.17 31.92 -2.75
CA LEU A 234 21.57 31.66 -2.41
C LEU A 234 22.55 32.68 -3.05
N GLY A 235 22.09 33.60 -3.90
CA GLY A 235 22.94 34.56 -4.60
C GLY A 235 23.74 33.97 -5.77
N ASN A 236 23.43 32.74 -6.20
CA ASN A 236 24.10 32.13 -7.36
C ASN A 236 23.39 32.50 -8.66
N ALA A 237 23.75 33.68 -9.19
CA ALA A 237 23.10 34.24 -10.36
C ALA A 237 23.27 33.35 -11.63
N THR A 238 24.39 32.66 -11.74
CA THR A 238 24.67 31.80 -12.91
C THR A 238 23.74 30.63 -12.97
N LEU A 239 23.63 29.84 -11.88
CA LEU A 239 22.74 28.67 -11.83
C LEU A 239 21.26 29.07 -11.86
N ALA A 240 20.92 30.22 -11.30
CA ALA A 240 19.55 30.76 -11.38
C ALA A 240 19.20 31.13 -12.84
N ALA A 241 20.14 31.74 -13.60
CA ALA A 241 19.94 32.04 -15.00
C ALA A 241 19.86 30.78 -15.88
N ASP A 242 20.66 29.77 -15.61
CA ASP A 242 20.59 28.49 -16.31
C ASP A 242 19.24 27.79 -16.09
N ALA A 243 18.74 27.71 -14.83
CA ALA A 243 17.43 27.18 -14.56
C ALA A 243 16.32 27.93 -15.29
N ARG A 244 16.41 29.28 -15.33
CA ARG A 244 15.48 30.12 -16.09
C ARG A 244 15.51 29.81 -17.58
N ARG A 245 16.70 29.70 -18.16
CA ARG A 245 16.89 29.39 -19.59
C ARG A 245 16.30 28.01 -19.93
N ILE A 246 16.56 26.99 -19.11
CA ILE A 246 16.01 25.65 -19.30
C ILE A 246 14.47 25.69 -19.26
N LEU A 247 13.91 26.41 -18.31
CA LEU A 247 12.47 26.49 -18.14
C LEU A 247 11.79 27.27 -19.27
N GLN A 248 12.44 28.36 -19.75
CA GLN A 248 11.96 29.12 -20.92
C GLN A 248 11.90 28.26 -22.19
N GLN A 249 12.77 27.25 -22.32
CA GLN A 249 12.74 26.32 -23.44
C GLN A 249 11.70 25.23 -23.31
N ASN A 250 11.51 24.68 -22.10
CA ASN A 250 10.68 23.50 -21.86
C ASN A 250 9.24 23.85 -21.49
N ASP A 251 9.05 24.95 -20.75
CA ASP A 251 7.74 25.42 -20.29
C ASP A 251 7.76 26.96 -20.13
N PRO A 252 7.66 27.69 -21.25
CA PRO A 252 7.76 29.16 -21.24
C PRO A 252 6.64 29.86 -20.48
N GLN A 253 5.56 29.15 -20.18
CA GLN A 253 4.43 29.67 -19.41
C GLN A 253 4.46 29.29 -17.93
N HIS A 254 5.55 28.64 -17.48
CA HIS A 254 5.66 28.23 -16.08
C HIS A 254 5.54 29.44 -15.13
N PRO A 255 4.71 29.37 -14.06
CA PRO A 255 4.43 30.50 -13.19
C PRO A 255 5.67 31.17 -12.58
N TRP A 256 6.73 30.39 -12.29
CA TRP A 256 7.98 30.96 -11.76
C TRP A 256 8.66 31.98 -12.69
N LEU A 257 8.44 31.92 -14.00
CA LEU A 257 9.03 32.86 -14.96
C LEU A 257 8.34 34.22 -14.93
N THR A 258 7.06 34.27 -14.60
CA THR A 258 6.20 35.45 -14.67
C THR A 258 5.76 35.98 -13.32
N ASP A 259 5.76 35.14 -12.29
CA ASP A 259 5.25 35.46 -10.97
C ASP A 259 6.38 35.45 -9.92
N SER A 260 6.69 36.63 -9.38
CA SER A 260 7.71 36.78 -8.34
C SER A 260 7.31 36.20 -7.00
N ALA A 261 6.02 35.89 -6.80
CA ALA A 261 5.49 35.31 -5.54
C ALA A 261 5.49 33.77 -5.57
N TRP A 262 5.90 33.14 -6.67
CA TRP A 262 6.03 31.69 -6.75
C TRP A 262 7.14 31.16 -5.79
N PRO A 263 6.94 30.03 -5.10
CA PRO A 263 5.72 29.25 -5.01
C PRO A 263 4.69 29.88 -4.09
N HIS A 264 3.45 29.97 -4.53
CA HIS A 264 2.39 30.50 -3.68
C HIS A 264 2.23 29.67 -2.41
N PRO A 265 2.02 30.32 -1.24
CA PRO A 265 1.63 29.58 -0.06
C PRO A 265 0.28 28.88 -0.32
N PRO A 266 0.09 27.64 0.15
CA PRO A 266 -1.19 26.95 0.01
C PRO A 266 -2.30 27.87 0.57
N SER A 267 -3.33 28.13 -0.26
CA SER A 267 -4.44 28.99 0.15
C SER A 267 -5.11 28.40 1.39
N THR A 268 -5.62 29.26 2.27
CA THR A 268 -6.36 28.82 3.47
C THR A 268 -7.55 27.94 3.09
N PHE A 269 -8.14 28.14 1.90
CA PHE A 269 -9.21 27.31 1.34
C PHE A 269 -8.75 25.94 0.84
N SER A 270 -7.51 25.79 0.34
CA SER A 270 -6.99 24.48 -0.06
C SER A 270 -6.75 23.57 1.15
N ARG A 271 -6.51 24.14 2.33
CA ARG A 271 -6.41 23.41 3.59
C ARG A 271 -7.74 22.82 4.05
N LEU A 272 -8.87 23.39 3.60
CA LEU A 272 -10.22 22.99 3.99
C LEU A 272 -10.88 22.03 2.96
N ASN A 273 -10.30 21.85 1.77
CA ASN A 273 -10.83 20.96 0.74
C ASN A 273 -9.77 19.95 0.29
N PRO A 274 -9.74 18.75 0.93
CA PRO A 274 -8.75 17.71 0.62
C PRO A 274 -8.88 17.12 -0.79
N PHE A 275 -9.97 17.41 -1.51
CA PHE A 275 -10.25 16.87 -2.85
C PHE A 275 -10.03 17.85 -4.00
N ARG A 276 -9.60 19.07 -3.70
CA ARG A 276 -9.27 20.02 -4.76
C ARG A 276 -7.82 19.82 -5.16
N ALA A 277 -7.59 19.24 -6.34
CA ALA A 277 -6.31 19.31 -7.00
C ALA A 277 -5.92 20.79 -7.10
N ASP A 278 -4.72 21.16 -6.60
CA ASP A 278 -4.19 22.50 -6.80
C ASP A 278 -4.20 22.75 -8.30
N SER A 279 -5.08 23.66 -8.74
CA SER A 279 -5.03 24.17 -10.10
C SER A 279 -3.67 24.81 -10.28
N ARG A 280 -2.93 24.31 -11.24
CA ARG A 280 -1.66 24.85 -11.74
C ARG A 280 -1.79 26.34 -12.02
#